data_0463898f6aaddf9311c825ee09f7d233
#
_entry.id   0463898f6aaddf9311c825ee09f7d233
#
_cell.length_a   1.000
_cell.length_b   1.000
_cell.length_c   1.000
_cell.angle_alpha   90.00
_cell.angle_beta   90.00
_cell.angle_gamma   90.00
#
_symmetry.space_group_name_H-M   'P 1'
#
loop_
_entity.id
_entity.type
_entity.pdbx_description
1 polymer ?
#
loop_
_entity_poly.entity_id
_entity_poly.type
_entity_poly.pdbx_seq_one_letter_code
_entity_poly.pdbx_strand_id
1 'polypeptide(L)'
;MITARVRSHAKVNLTLEIVGRDGGFHLLDSLVASVDLFDVIKVRKKKGKLSSIWSYGQGSESIPPEKNNALIAAERYSERFGTDGGDIRILKDIPIGAGMGGSSADIAGVLLAMQQLYGAATDEQLEELAESLGSDVKFMLKGGYARMQGRGEQITPIQGEIEPLHLLMICPQSGVSAGGSYRAYDELYAVDNPMGATEKAIAALRENDAKAVGRCLMNDLYLPSAKLCPDVEIALQEALSFSPLGAVMTGSGSAVLAIFPTAEEARWAKSRYKGKFKTFVLKTVDPKAYKAWRSPFALHSEE
;
A
#
# COMPACT_ATOMS: atom_id res chain seq x y z
N MET A 1 16.16 -6.11 26.62
CA MET A 1 16.41 -6.55 25.22
C MET A 1 16.04 -5.41 24.27
N ILE A 2 16.87 -5.11 23.25
CA ILE A 2 16.63 -3.98 22.35
C ILE A 2 15.55 -4.36 21.32
N THR A 3 14.52 -3.52 21.19
CA THR A 3 13.37 -3.76 20.32
C THR A 3 13.07 -2.49 19.51
N ALA A 4 12.82 -2.66 18.21
CA ALA A 4 12.29 -1.63 17.33
C ALA A 4 10.79 -1.85 17.09
N ARG A 5 10.04 -0.76 16.94
CA ARG A 5 8.61 -0.79 16.58
C ARG A 5 8.33 0.20 15.46
N VAL A 6 7.70 -0.29 14.41
CA VAL A 6 7.37 0.48 13.21
C VAL A 6 5.88 0.35 12.91
N ARG A 7 5.22 1.46 12.53
CA ARG A 7 3.92 1.45 11.86
C ARG A 7 4.18 1.47 10.36
N SER A 8 3.75 0.45 9.66
CA SER A 8 3.91 0.34 8.21
C SER A 8 2.58 0.55 7.52
N HIS A 9 2.46 1.68 6.83
CA HIS A 9 1.22 2.16 6.27
C HIS A 9 0.82 1.42 5.00
N ALA A 10 -0.48 1.23 4.79
CA ALA A 10 -1.05 0.83 3.52
C ALA A 10 -0.89 1.93 2.46
N LYS A 11 -1.02 1.55 1.20
CA LYS A 11 -1.12 2.48 0.07
C LYS A 11 -2.47 2.33 -0.64
N VAL A 12 -2.83 3.36 -1.36
CA VAL A 12 -3.89 3.31 -2.37
C VAL A 12 -3.38 3.88 -3.69
N ASN A 13 -3.84 3.34 -4.81
CA ASN A 13 -3.68 3.95 -6.11
C ASN A 13 -4.92 4.84 -6.35
N LEU A 14 -4.70 6.15 -6.52
CA LEU A 14 -5.73 7.10 -6.93
C LEU A 14 -5.94 7.03 -8.44
N THR A 15 -4.86 6.81 -9.18
CA THR A 15 -4.89 6.44 -10.59
C THR A 15 -4.01 5.22 -10.83
N LEU A 16 -4.33 4.41 -11.83
CA LEU A 16 -3.48 3.35 -12.35
C LEU A 16 -3.75 3.21 -13.85
N GLU A 17 -2.86 3.75 -14.65
CA GLU A 17 -2.89 3.66 -16.11
C GLU A 17 -1.86 2.64 -16.58
N ILE A 18 -2.21 1.82 -17.56
CA ILE A 18 -1.28 0.99 -18.31
C ILE A 18 -0.90 1.77 -19.57
N VAL A 19 0.36 2.22 -19.63
CA VAL A 19 0.84 3.16 -20.64
C VAL A 19 1.70 2.50 -21.71
N GLY A 20 1.91 1.21 -21.62
CA GLY A 20 2.69 0.44 -22.58
C GLY A 20 3.15 -0.90 -22.03
N ARG A 21 4.03 -1.55 -22.81
CA ARG A 21 4.59 -2.88 -22.49
C ARG A 21 6.07 -2.93 -22.83
N ASP A 22 6.84 -3.59 -21.98
CA ASP A 22 8.26 -3.86 -22.19
C ASP A 22 8.66 -5.24 -21.65
N GLY A 23 9.29 -6.07 -22.50
CA GLY A 23 9.80 -7.38 -22.10
C GLY A 23 8.74 -8.31 -21.48
N GLY A 24 7.47 -8.22 -21.92
CA GLY A 24 6.35 -9.00 -21.36
C GLY A 24 5.76 -8.44 -20.06
N PHE A 25 6.20 -7.26 -19.62
CA PHE A 25 5.65 -6.55 -18.47
C PHE A 25 4.85 -5.33 -18.90
N HIS A 26 3.81 -5.00 -18.15
CA HIS A 26 3.06 -3.76 -18.32
C HIS A 26 3.83 -2.59 -17.72
N LEU A 27 3.87 -1.48 -18.46
CA LEU A 27 4.39 -0.22 -17.97
C LEU A 27 3.23 0.60 -17.41
N LEU A 28 3.41 1.13 -16.21
CA LEU A 28 2.40 1.83 -15.44
C LEU A 28 2.68 3.32 -15.37
N ASP A 29 1.62 4.10 -15.21
CA ASP A 29 1.66 5.46 -14.68
C ASP A 29 0.57 5.59 -13.61
N SER A 30 0.95 5.86 -12.37
CA SER A 30 0.04 5.78 -11.24
C SER A 30 0.33 6.85 -10.20
N LEU A 31 -0.70 7.52 -9.72
CA LEU A 31 -0.66 8.34 -8.52
C LEU A 31 -0.98 7.46 -7.31
N VAL A 32 0.00 7.33 -6.41
CA VAL A 32 -0.10 6.51 -5.20
C VAL A 32 -0.04 7.38 -3.96
N ALA A 33 -0.81 7.04 -2.95
CA ALA A 33 -0.81 7.71 -1.65
C ALA A 33 -0.74 6.70 -0.49
N SER A 34 0.04 7.01 0.55
CA SER A 34 -0.08 6.32 1.84
C SER A 34 -1.37 6.74 2.54
N VAL A 35 -1.96 5.82 3.31
CA VAL A 35 -3.15 6.08 4.13
C VAL A 35 -2.88 5.76 5.60
N ASP A 36 -3.72 6.27 6.50
CA ASP A 36 -3.59 6.11 7.95
C ASP A 36 -4.07 4.74 8.50
N LEU A 37 -4.17 3.74 7.63
CA LEU A 37 -4.28 2.33 7.98
C LEU A 37 -2.89 1.69 7.92
N PHE A 38 -2.49 0.96 8.95
CA PHE A 38 -1.14 0.43 9.05
C PHE A 38 -1.08 -0.90 9.81
N ASP A 39 -0.09 -1.71 9.47
CA ASP A 39 0.34 -2.84 10.30
C ASP A 39 1.38 -2.40 11.32
N VAL A 40 1.41 -3.05 12.47
CA VAL A 40 2.43 -2.78 13.50
C VAL A 40 3.46 -3.89 13.48
N ILE A 41 4.69 -3.51 13.16
CA ILE A 41 5.84 -4.41 13.14
C ILE A 41 6.70 -4.16 14.39
N LYS A 42 6.94 -5.22 15.16
CA LYS A 42 7.87 -5.22 16.29
C LYS A 42 8.99 -6.21 15.99
N VAL A 43 10.25 -5.75 16.02
CA VAL A 43 11.42 -6.61 15.85
C VAL A 43 12.30 -6.51 17.08
N ARG A 44 12.63 -7.64 17.67
CA ARG A 44 13.57 -7.78 18.80
C ARG A 44 14.88 -8.39 18.30
N LYS A 45 16.03 -7.85 18.69
CA LYS A 45 17.33 -8.46 18.39
C LYS A 45 17.39 -9.90 18.85
N LYS A 46 17.87 -10.77 17.97
CA LYS A 46 18.05 -12.20 18.20
C LYS A 46 19.49 -12.59 17.83
N LYS A 47 20.18 -13.31 18.70
CA LYS A 47 21.52 -13.82 18.38
C LYS A 47 21.45 -14.86 17.27
N GLY A 48 22.42 -14.80 16.35
CA GLY A 48 22.50 -15.66 15.17
C GLY A 48 21.68 -15.12 13.98
N LYS A 49 21.97 -15.63 12.79
CA LYS A 49 21.45 -15.09 11.51
C LYS A 49 19.98 -15.44 11.23
N LEU A 50 19.44 -16.50 11.84
CA LEU A 50 18.08 -16.95 11.58
C LEU A 50 17.06 -16.04 12.29
N SER A 51 16.13 -15.50 11.55
CA SER A 51 14.99 -14.76 12.07
C SER A 51 13.81 -15.68 12.40
N SER A 52 12.87 -15.19 13.18
CA SER A 52 11.59 -15.85 13.47
C SER A 52 10.45 -14.85 13.30
N ILE A 53 9.26 -15.32 12.92
CA ILE A 53 8.12 -14.46 12.66
C ILE A 53 6.84 -15.03 13.24
N TRP A 54 6.02 -14.13 13.79
CA TRP A 54 4.65 -14.37 14.27
C TRP A 54 3.76 -13.27 13.73
N SER A 55 2.72 -13.65 12.98
CA SER A 55 1.72 -12.71 12.51
C SER A 55 0.39 -13.03 13.17
N TYR A 56 -0.35 -12.01 13.59
CA TYR A 56 -1.67 -12.13 14.19
C TYR A 56 -2.55 -10.96 13.74
N GLY A 57 -3.86 -11.11 13.85
CA GLY A 57 -4.84 -10.18 13.30
C GLY A 57 -5.45 -10.70 11.99
N GLN A 58 -6.04 -9.83 11.23
CA GLN A 58 -6.93 -10.18 10.11
C GLN A 58 -6.28 -11.09 9.06
N GLY A 59 -6.75 -12.35 8.97
CA GLY A 59 -6.33 -13.31 7.94
C GLY A 59 -4.89 -13.78 8.03
N SER A 60 -4.16 -13.41 9.11
CA SER A 60 -2.75 -13.77 9.27
C SER A 60 -2.53 -15.27 9.44
N GLU A 61 -3.54 -16.01 9.89
CA GLU A 61 -3.49 -17.47 10.06
C GLU A 61 -3.30 -18.22 8.74
N SER A 62 -3.61 -17.56 7.62
CA SER A 62 -3.49 -18.15 6.27
C SER A 62 -2.08 -18.10 5.70
N ILE A 63 -1.13 -17.41 6.35
CA ILE A 63 0.24 -17.22 5.85
C ILE A 63 1.20 -18.07 6.67
N PRO A 64 1.69 -19.20 6.14
CA PRO A 64 2.72 -19.99 6.81
C PRO A 64 3.98 -19.14 7.04
N PRO A 65 4.66 -19.26 8.20
CA PRO A 65 5.84 -18.46 8.50
C PRO A 65 6.92 -18.50 7.41
N GLU A 66 7.20 -19.68 6.85
CA GLU A 66 8.20 -19.91 5.80
C GLU A 66 7.83 -19.26 4.44
N LYS A 67 6.59 -18.88 4.23
CA LYS A 67 6.08 -18.17 3.04
C LYS A 67 5.86 -16.69 3.31
N ASN A 68 6.21 -16.21 4.50
CA ASN A 68 6.02 -14.81 4.84
C ASN A 68 7.19 -13.97 4.31
N ASN A 69 6.89 -13.12 3.33
CA ASN A 69 7.89 -12.27 2.68
C ASN A 69 8.61 -11.32 3.67
N ALA A 70 7.99 -10.98 4.79
CA ALA A 70 8.61 -10.17 5.84
C ALA A 70 9.74 -10.93 6.57
N LEU A 71 9.62 -12.26 6.73
CA LEU A 71 10.72 -13.09 7.23
C LEU A 71 11.89 -13.09 6.26
N ILE A 72 11.61 -13.31 4.97
CA ILE A 72 12.62 -13.28 3.90
C ILE A 72 13.34 -11.92 3.89
N ALA A 73 12.64 -10.81 4.10
CA ALA A 73 13.23 -9.48 4.16
C ALA A 73 14.25 -9.34 5.31
N ALA A 74 13.94 -9.85 6.50
CA ALA A 74 14.87 -9.83 7.63
C ALA A 74 16.12 -10.68 7.37
N GLU A 75 15.94 -11.86 6.77
CA GLU A 75 17.05 -12.76 6.42
C GLU A 75 17.95 -12.13 5.36
N ARG A 76 17.38 -11.52 4.30
CA ARG A 76 18.12 -10.79 3.27
C ARG A 76 18.87 -9.58 3.82
N TYR A 77 18.25 -8.84 4.77
CA TYR A 77 18.94 -7.76 5.46
C TYR A 77 20.15 -8.28 6.24
N SER A 78 19.96 -9.34 7.05
CA SER A 78 21.04 -9.93 7.85
C SER A 78 22.17 -10.54 7.01
N GLU A 79 21.83 -11.17 5.89
CA GLU A 79 22.78 -11.73 4.94
C GLU A 79 23.61 -10.62 4.27
N ARG A 80 22.93 -9.59 3.73
CA ARG A 80 23.57 -8.50 2.97
C ARG A 80 24.48 -7.63 3.82
N PHE A 81 24.07 -7.34 5.06
CA PHE A 81 24.76 -6.39 5.94
C PHE A 81 25.51 -7.04 7.10
N GLY A 82 25.59 -8.36 7.15
CA GLY A 82 26.39 -9.09 8.14
C GLY A 82 25.87 -8.95 9.57
N THR A 83 24.56 -8.73 9.77
CA THR A 83 23.96 -8.57 11.09
C THR A 83 23.40 -9.87 11.65
N ASP A 84 23.07 -9.87 12.93
CA ASP A 84 22.21 -10.90 13.53
C ASP A 84 20.76 -10.77 13.01
N GLY A 85 19.94 -11.79 13.22
CA GLY A 85 18.54 -11.84 12.87
C GLY A 85 17.61 -11.10 13.84
N GLY A 86 16.31 -11.22 13.61
CA GLY A 86 15.26 -10.63 14.42
C GLY A 86 14.16 -11.61 14.82
N ASP A 87 13.59 -11.43 16.01
CA ASP A 87 12.31 -12.03 16.41
C ASP A 87 11.20 -11.02 16.03
N ILE A 88 10.43 -11.36 14.99
CA ILE A 88 9.50 -10.46 14.31
C ILE A 88 8.09 -10.77 14.78
N ARG A 89 7.33 -9.72 15.12
CA ARG A 89 5.90 -9.82 15.40
C ARG A 89 5.16 -8.77 14.59
N ILE A 90 4.12 -9.21 13.87
CA ILE A 90 3.28 -8.36 13.03
C ILE A 90 1.85 -8.42 13.52
N LEU A 91 1.28 -7.25 13.86
CA LEU A 91 -0.17 -7.09 14.04
C LEU A 91 -0.75 -6.57 12.73
N LYS A 92 -1.58 -7.40 12.09
CA LYS A 92 -2.20 -7.13 10.78
C LYS A 92 -3.53 -6.41 10.94
N ASP A 93 -3.59 -5.18 10.43
CA ASP A 93 -4.82 -4.39 10.29
C ASP A 93 -5.13 -4.11 8.81
N ILE A 94 -4.12 -4.12 7.93
CA ILE A 94 -4.30 -3.98 6.48
C ILE A 94 -4.96 -5.24 5.93
N PRO A 95 -6.13 -5.13 5.24
CA PRO A 95 -6.80 -6.29 4.67
C PRO A 95 -5.94 -7.03 3.65
N ILE A 96 -5.86 -8.36 3.80
CA ILE A 96 -5.06 -9.21 2.92
C ILE A 96 -5.75 -9.32 1.55
N GLY A 97 -4.98 -9.21 0.46
CA GLY A 97 -5.49 -9.36 -0.91
C GLY A 97 -6.37 -8.21 -1.40
N ALA A 98 -6.39 -7.07 -0.69
CA ALA A 98 -7.26 -5.94 -1.00
C ALA A 98 -6.65 -4.91 -1.99
N GLY A 99 -5.47 -5.16 -2.54
CA GLY A 99 -4.79 -4.18 -3.42
C GLY A 99 -4.13 -3.00 -2.68
N MET A 100 -4.07 -3.05 -1.34
CA MET A 100 -3.55 -1.97 -0.48
C MET A 100 -2.07 -2.14 -0.11
N GLY A 101 -1.35 -3.08 -0.71
CA GLY A 101 0.08 -3.28 -0.52
C GLY A 101 0.49 -3.86 0.84
N GLY A 102 -0.37 -4.61 1.54
CA GLY A 102 -0.11 -5.10 2.90
C GLY A 102 1.16 -5.94 3.04
N SER A 103 1.46 -6.84 2.09
CA SER A 103 2.70 -7.63 2.11
C SER A 103 3.94 -6.73 1.94
N SER A 104 3.89 -5.76 1.04
CA SER A 104 4.98 -4.80 0.83
C SER A 104 5.17 -3.86 2.02
N ALA A 105 4.06 -3.51 2.72
CA ALA A 105 4.12 -2.78 3.97
C ALA A 105 4.84 -3.59 5.06
N ASP A 106 4.55 -4.88 5.20
CA ASP A 106 5.24 -5.74 6.16
C ASP A 106 6.73 -5.84 5.89
N ILE A 107 7.12 -6.05 4.62
CA ILE A 107 8.53 -6.06 4.19
C ILE A 107 9.21 -4.75 4.57
N ALA A 108 8.65 -3.61 4.16
CA ALA A 108 9.21 -2.28 4.42
C ALA A 108 9.33 -2.02 5.93
N GLY A 109 8.30 -2.38 6.70
CA GLY A 109 8.30 -2.24 8.15
C GLY A 109 9.40 -3.06 8.84
N VAL A 110 9.64 -4.28 8.37
CA VAL A 110 10.74 -5.14 8.87
C VAL A 110 12.09 -4.54 8.49
N LEU A 111 12.29 -4.11 7.24
CA LEU A 111 13.56 -3.48 6.83
C LEU A 111 13.86 -2.22 7.66
N LEU A 112 12.87 -1.37 7.92
CA LEU A 112 13.01 -0.19 8.76
C LEU A 112 13.34 -0.56 10.22
N ALA A 113 12.69 -1.59 10.77
CA ALA A 113 12.94 -2.05 12.13
C ALA A 113 14.35 -2.66 12.26
N MET A 114 14.79 -3.45 11.29
CA MET A 114 16.17 -3.98 11.24
C MET A 114 17.20 -2.84 11.13
N GLN A 115 16.92 -1.83 10.29
CA GLN A 115 17.77 -0.65 10.16
C GLN A 115 17.84 0.14 11.48
N GLN A 116 16.73 0.32 12.20
CA GLN A 116 16.73 0.97 13.51
C GLN A 116 17.56 0.18 14.56
N LEU A 117 17.52 -1.15 14.50
CA LEU A 117 18.24 -2.01 15.44
C LEU A 117 19.74 -2.09 15.17
N TYR A 118 20.13 -2.11 13.91
CA TYR A 118 21.50 -2.46 13.51
C TYR A 118 22.25 -1.29 12.88
N GLY A 119 21.55 -0.35 12.21
CA GLY A 119 22.19 0.80 11.54
C GLY A 119 23.22 0.42 10.49
N ALA A 120 23.07 -0.75 9.86
CA ALA A 120 24.12 -1.35 9.04
C ALA A 120 24.07 -0.97 7.55
N ALA A 121 22.95 -0.40 7.09
CA ALA A 121 22.75 0.01 5.70
C ALA A 121 22.76 1.53 5.56
N THR A 122 23.17 2.05 4.37
CA THR A 122 22.82 3.40 3.96
C THR A 122 21.37 3.43 3.44
N ASP A 123 20.80 4.63 3.27
CA ASP A 123 19.44 4.77 2.73
C ASP A 123 19.35 4.19 1.30
N GLU A 124 20.37 4.41 0.46
CA GLU A 124 20.46 3.86 -0.89
C GLU A 124 20.51 2.34 -0.89
N GLN A 125 21.33 1.74 -0.02
CA GLN A 125 21.43 0.29 0.11
C GLN A 125 20.13 -0.34 0.59
N LEU A 126 19.40 0.35 1.47
CA LEU A 126 18.10 -0.10 1.95
C LEU A 126 17.04 -0.04 0.84
N GLU A 127 17.07 1.03 0.02
CA GLU A 127 16.19 1.16 -1.15
C GLU A 127 16.46 0.09 -2.22
N GLU A 128 17.72 -0.21 -2.52
CA GLU A 128 18.09 -1.30 -3.43
C GLU A 128 17.59 -2.66 -2.93
N LEU A 129 17.75 -2.93 -1.62
CA LEU A 129 17.24 -4.16 -1.04
C LEU A 129 15.70 -4.22 -1.13
N ALA A 130 15.01 -3.12 -0.85
CA ALA A 130 13.56 -3.02 -0.94
C ALA A 130 13.05 -3.29 -2.37
N GLU A 131 13.72 -2.72 -3.38
CA GLU A 131 13.37 -2.90 -4.79
C GLU A 131 13.50 -4.38 -5.22
N SER A 132 14.52 -5.09 -4.71
CA SER A 132 14.71 -6.53 -4.98
C SER A 132 13.63 -7.42 -4.35
N LEU A 133 12.88 -6.91 -3.35
CA LEU A 133 11.87 -7.65 -2.60
C LEU A 133 10.43 -7.42 -3.10
N GLY A 134 10.22 -6.39 -3.92
CA GLY A 134 8.92 -6.11 -4.53
C GLY A 134 8.75 -4.66 -4.97
N SER A 135 7.99 -4.44 -6.03
CA SER A 135 7.81 -3.13 -6.68
C SER A 135 7.24 -2.04 -5.75
N ASP A 136 6.31 -2.40 -4.86
CA ASP A 136 5.70 -1.44 -3.94
C ASP A 136 6.56 -1.17 -2.68
N VAL A 137 7.58 -2.02 -2.38
CA VAL A 137 8.32 -1.95 -1.11
C VAL A 137 9.09 -0.64 -0.99
N LYS A 138 9.72 -0.19 -2.07
CA LYS A 138 10.47 1.08 -2.09
C LYS A 138 9.56 2.29 -1.82
N PHE A 139 8.33 2.29 -2.36
CA PHE A 139 7.33 3.29 -2.01
C PHE A 139 6.97 3.22 -0.52
N MET A 140 6.74 2.02 0.01
CA MET A 140 6.41 1.82 1.43
C MET A 140 7.53 2.26 2.38
N LEU A 141 8.79 2.24 1.94
CA LEU A 141 9.89 2.85 2.69
C LEU A 141 9.79 4.38 2.75
N LYS A 142 9.31 5.04 1.70
CA LYS A 142 9.25 6.51 1.58
C LYS A 142 7.93 7.09 2.07
N GLY A 143 6.84 6.47 1.68
CA GLY A 143 5.47 6.89 1.97
C GLY A 143 5.09 8.25 1.37
N GLY A 144 3.94 8.78 1.81
CA GLY A 144 3.40 10.03 1.32
C GLY A 144 2.68 9.87 -0.01
N TYR A 145 2.88 10.83 -0.92
CA TYR A 145 2.36 10.78 -2.28
C TYR A 145 3.50 10.60 -3.28
N ALA A 146 3.29 9.77 -4.28
CA ALA A 146 4.26 9.58 -5.36
C ALA A 146 3.59 9.27 -6.70
N ARG A 147 4.26 9.63 -7.79
CA ARG A 147 4.03 9.06 -9.12
C ARG A 147 4.88 7.80 -9.22
N MET A 148 4.26 6.68 -9.54
CA MET A 148 4.93 5.40 -9.80
C MET A 148 4.84 5.08 -11.28
N GLN A 149 6.00 4.86 -11.90
CA GLN A 149 6.13 4.57 -13.34
C GLN A 149 6.96 3.31 -13.58
N GLY A 150 7.12 2.92 -14.86
CA GLY A 150 7.77 1.68 -15.22
C GLY A 150 6.93 0.47 -14.80
N ARG A 151 7.53 -0.52 -14.17
CA ARG A 151 6.85 -1.68 -13.57
C ARG A 151 6.39 -1.40 -12.12
N GLY A 152 6.45 -0.11 -11.69
CA GLY A 152 6.20 0.37 -10.33
C GLY A 152 7.47 0.70 -9.54
N GLU A 153 8.67 0.51 -10.12
CA GLU A 153 9.97 0.78 -9.48
C GLU A 153 10.41 2.24 -9.58
N GLN A 154 9.94 2.97 -10.59
CA GLN A 154 10.29 4.38 -10.77
C GLN A 154 9.38 5.26 -9.92
N ILE A 155 9.89 5.69 -8.77
CA ILE A 155 9.12 6.43 -7.77
C ILE A 155 9.58 7.88 -7.74
N THR A 156 8.68 8.79 -8.13
CA THR A 156 8.88 10.23 -8.02
C THR A 156 8.00 10.78 -6.91
N PRO A 157 8.55 11.17 -5.75
CA PRO A 157 7.77 11.75 -4.66
C PRO A 157 7.11 13.06 -5.09
N ILE A 158 5.85 13.25 -4.71
CA ILE A 158 5.12 14.51 -4.91
C ILE A 158 5.33 15.35 -3.66
N GLN A 159 6.01 16.49 -3.84
CA GLN A 159 6.31 17.43 -2.77
C GLN A 159 5.29 18.58 -2.77
N GLY A 160 5.14 19.19 -1.62
CA GLY A 160 4.26 20.34 -1.40
C GLY A 160 3.47 20.22 -0.10
N GLU A 161 2.70 21.24 0.21
CA GLU A 161 1.71 21.20 1.28
C GLU A 161 0.39 20.69 0.68
N ILE A 162 0.14 19.40 0.89
CA ILE A 162 -1.01 18.69 0.33
C ILE A 162 -1.97 18.37 1.46
N GLU A 163 -3.19 18.87 1.33
CA GLU A 163 -4.27 18.55 2.25
C GLU A 163 -4.66 17.07 2.18
N PRO A 164 -4.92 16.41 3.31
CA PRO A 164 -5.32 15.01 3.32
C PRO A 164 -6.66 14.78 2.59
N LEU A 165 -6.72 13.82 1.71
CA LEU A 165 -7.96 13.32 1.14
C LEU A 165 -8.69 12.45 2.16
N HIS A 166 -9.99 12.63 2.32
CA HIS A 166 -10.85 11.85 3.21
C HIS A 166 -11.51 10.72 2.45
N LEU A 167 -11.32 9.49 2.92
CA LEU A 167 -11.66 8.27 2.19
C LEU A 167 -12.64 7.40 2.96
N LEU A 168 -13.61 6.84 2.25
CA LEU A 168 -14.28 5.61 2.64
C LEU A 168 -13.67 4.47 1.83
N MET A 169 -13.15 3.45 2.51
CA MET A 169 -12.73 2.20 1.89
C MET A 169 -13.79 1.14 2.08
N ILE A 170 -14.12 0.42 1.01
CA ILE A 170 -14.98 -0.79 1.04
C ILE A 170 -14.11 -1.95 0.59
N CYS A 171 -13.95 -2.95 1.45
CA CYS A 171 -13.00 -4.05 1.26
C CYS A 171 -13.73 -5.39 1.16
N PRO A 172 -14.01 -5.90 -0.05
CA PRO A 172 -14.43 -7.28 -0.24
C PRO A 172 -13.43 -8.26 0.36
N GLN A 173 -13.91 -9.41 0.85
CA GLN A 173 -13.02 -10.43 1.43
C GLN A 173 -12.30 -11.26 0.36
N SER A 174 -12.87 -11.33 -0.85
CA SER A 174 -12.27 -12.01 -1.99
C SER A 174 -11.17 -11.14 -2.59
N GLY A 175 -9.92 -11.61 -2.56
CA GLY A 175 -8.79 -10.92 -3.19
C GLY A 175 -8.69 -11.24 -4.68
N VAL A 176 -8.09 -10.32 -5.44
CA VAL A 176 -7.65 -10.57 -6.83
C VAL A 176 -6.13 -10.56 -6.86
N SER A 177 -5.54 -11.61 -7.44
CA SER A 177 -4.07 -11.62 -7.60
C SER A 177 -3.65 -10.64 -8.70
N ALA A 178 -2.58 -9.89 -8.48
CA ALA A 178 -2.06 -8.94 -9.46
C ALA A 178 -1.81 -9.63 -10.83
N GLY A 179 -1.10 -10.78 -10.83
CA GLY A 179 -0.88 -11.54 -12.06
C GLY A 179 -2.15 -12.02 -12.75
N GLY A 180 -3.22 -12.33 -12.00
CA GLY A 180 -4.53 -12.66 -12.57
C GLY A 180 -5.17 -11.45 -13.25
N SER A 181 -5.13 -10.28 -12.59
CA SER A 181 -5.70 -9.05 -13.10
C SER A 181 -5.00 -8.59 -14.40
N TYR A 182 -3.67 -8.63 -14.45
CA TYR A 182 -2.92 -8.30 -15.67
C TYR A 182 -3.18 -9.26 -16.81
N ARG A 183 -3.27 -10.58 -16.57
CA ARG A 183 -3.65 -11.54 -17.62
C ARG A 183 -5.06 -11.27 -18.14
N ALA A 184 -6.01 -10.99 -17.27
CA ALA A 184 -7.37 -10.64 -17.68
C ALA A 184 -7.41 -9.31 -18.45
N TYR A 185 -6.52 -8.36 -18.13
CA TYR A 185 -6.34 -7.13 -18.91
C TYR A 185 -5.88 -7.44 -20.34
N ASP A 186 -4.87 -8.32 -20.50
CA ASP A 186 -4.37 -8.74 -21.82
C ASP A 186 -5.44 -9.43 -22.68
N GLU A 187 -6.38 -10.15 -22.06
CA GLU A 187 -7.51 -10.77 -22.75
C GLU A 187 -8.57 -9.76 -23.21
N LEU A 188 -8.71 -8.62 -22.50
CA LEU A 188 -9.73 -7.61 -22.78
C LEU A 188 -9.24 -6.50 -23.72
N TYR A 189 -7.95 -6.19 -23.67
CA TYR A 189 -7.41 -5.03 -24.36
C TYR A 189 -6.21 -5.41 -25.25
N ALA A 190 -6.38 -5.23 -26.56
CA ALA A 190 -5.32 -5.47 -27.54
C ALA A 190 -4.30 -4.33 -27.61
N VAL A 191 -4.70 -3.12 -27.22
CA VAL A 191 -3.88 -1.90 -27.28
C VAL A 191 -4.10 -1.08 -26.01
N ASP A 192 -3.00 -0.60 -25.43
CA ASP A 192 -3.03 0.30 -24.28
C ASP A 192 -3.44 1.71 -24.74
N ASN A 193 -4.33 2.35 -23.99
CA ASN A 193 -4.87 3.67 -24.36
C ASN A 193 -4.80 4.63 -23.16
N PRO A 194 -3.60 5.16 -22.82
CA PRO A 194 -3.44 6.05 -21.67
C PRO A 194 -4.20 7.37 -21.88
N MET A 195 -4.95 7.78 -20.86
CA MET A 195 -5.80 8.98 -20.88
C MET A 195 -5.13 10.22 -20.26
N GLY A 196 -3.94 10.06 -19.66
CA GLY A 196 -3.22 11.08 -18.93
C GLY A 196 -3.95 11.52 -17.66
N ALA A 197 -4.70 10.61 -17.06
CA ALA A 197 -5.44 10.87 -15.82
C ALA A 197 -4.49 11.09 -14.65
N THR A 198 -3.37 10.38 -14.61
CA THR A 198 -2.35 10.51 -13.56
C THR A 198 -1.76 11.91 -13.52
N GLU A 199 -1.39 12.48 -14.67
CA GLU A 199 -0.87 13.85 -14.74
C GLU A 199 -1.90 14.88 -14.25
N LYS A 200 -3.15 14.75 -14.68
CA LYS A 200 -4.25 15.62 -14.25
C LYS A 200 -4.53 15.49 -12.75
N ALA A 201 -4.50 14.27 -12.23
CA ALA A 201 -4.69 14.01 -10.79
C ALA A 201 -3.57 14.63 -9.94
N ILE A 202 -2.32 14.54 -10.40
CA ILE A 202 -1.17 15.16 -9.73
C ILE A 202 -1.30 16.69 -9.73
N ALA A 203 -1.70 17.31 -10.84
CA ALA A 203 -1.93 18.74 -10.90
C ALA A 203 -3.02 19.18 -9.91
N ALA A 204 -4.18 18.50 -9.92
CA ALA A 204 -5.28 18.76 -8.99
C ALA A 204 -4.89 18.58 -7.52
N LEU A 205 -4.07 17.54 -7.23
CA LEU A 205 -3.57 17.26 -5.88
C LEU A 205 -2.69 18.39 -5.35
N ARG A 206 -1.82 18.97 -6.19
CA ARG A 206 -0.96 20.11 -5.83
C ARG A 206 -1.75 21.40 -5.56
N GLU A 207 -2.90 21.54 -6.18
CA GLU A 207 -3.82 22.66 -5.97
C GLU A 207 -4.79 22.43 -4.80
N ASN A 208 -4.69 21.26 -4.11
CA ASN A 208 -5.60 20.85 -3.04
C ASN A 208 -7.08 20.78 -3.49
N ASP A 209 -7.32 20.55 -4.79
CA ASP A 209 -8.67 20.35 -5.35
C ASP A 209 -9.09 18.88 -5.29
N ALA A 210 -9.60 18.46 -4.13
CA ALA A 210 -10.08 17.10 -3.93
C ALA A 210 -11.19 16.69 -4.92
N LYS A 211 -12.00 17.65 -5.38
CA LYS A 211 -13.06 17.40 -6.36
C LYS A 211 -12.48 17.12 -7.75
N ALA A 212 -11.45 17.85 -8.15
CA ALA A 212 -10.73 17.57 -9.39
C ALA A 212 -9.98 16.24 -9.32
N VAL A 213 -9.34 15.93 -8.18
CA VAL A 213 -8.74 14.60 -7.96
C VAL A 213 -9.79 13.50 -8.12
N GLY A 214 -10.98 13.67 -7.50
CA GLY A 214 -12.09 12.71 -7.60
C GLY A 214 -12.53 12.44 -9.03
N ARG A 215 -12.52 13.46 -9.91
CA ARG A 215 -12.85 13.32 -11.35
C ARG A 215 -11.76 12.60 -12.17
N CYS A 216 -10.54 12.56 -11.65
CA CYS A 216 -9.40 11.91 -12.32
C CYS A 216 -9.18 10.47 -11.86
N LEU A 217 -9.93 9.98 -10.86
CA LEU A 217 -9.79 8.61 -10.37
C LEU A 217 -10.04 7.62 -11.49
N MET A 218 -9.09 6.72 -11.71
CA MET A 218 -9.21 5.65 -12.69
C MET A 218 -8.29 4.48 -12.38
N ASN A 219 -8.64 3.31 -12.90
CA ASN A 219 -7.81 2.12 -12.78
C ASN A 219 -8.10 1.17 -13.94
N ASP A 220 -7.12 1.00 -14.83
CA ASP A 220 -7.23 0.12 -16.02
C ASP A 220 -7.46 -1.34 -15.65
N LEU A 221 -7.05 -1.76 -14.46
CA LEU A 221 -7.29 -3.10 -13.95
C LEU A 221 -8.71 -3.30 -13.39
N TYR A 222 -9.57 -2.25 -13.34
CA TYR A 222 -10.90 -2.37 -12.75
C TYR A 222 -11.77 -3.42 -13.46
N LEU A 223 -12.01 -3.27 -14.76
CA LEU A 223 -12.83 -4.22 -15.53
C LEU A 223 -12.26 -5.65 -15.50
N PRO A 224 -10.94 -5.85 -15.75
CA PRO A 224 -10.30 -7.15 -15.56
C PRO A 224 -10.55 -7.78 -14.21
N SER A 225 -10.38 -7.00 -13.14
CA SER A 225 -10.54 -7.49 -11.77
C SER A 225 -12.01 -7.74 -11.40
N ALA A 226 -12.93 -6.90 -11.86
CA ALA A 226 -14.37 -7.10 -11.65
C ALA A 226 -14.87 -8.38 -12.34
N LYS A 227 -14.30 -8.73 -13.53
CA LYS A 227 -14.60 -10.01 -14.20
C LYS A 227 -14.14 -11.23 -13.37
N LEU A 228 -12.99 -11.12 -12.69
CA LEU A 228 -12.45 -12.18 -11.83
C LEU A 228 -13.14 -12.23 -10.46
N CYS A 229 -13.57 -11.08 -9.95
CA CYS A 229 -14.19 -10.92 -8.63
C CYS A 229 -15.37 -9.94 -8.72
N PRO A 230 -16.60 -10.41 -8.93
CA PRO A 230 -17.79 -9.55 -9.04
C PRO A 230 -18.06 -8.67 -7.82
N ASP A 231 -17.51 -9.03 -6.64
CA ASP A 231 -17.63 -8.21 -5.43
C ASP A 231 -16.97 -6.83 -5.58
N VAL A 232 -16.02 -6.66 -6.53
CA VAL A 232 -15.40 -5.35 -6.87
C VAL A 232 -16.45 -4.40 -7.44
N GLU A 233 -17.27 -4.87 -8.40
CA GLU A 233 -18.35 -4.09 -8.99
C GLU A 233 -19.39 -3.71 -7.92
N ILE A 234 -19.81 -4.67 -7.08
CA ILE A 234 -20.74 -4.41 -5.99
C ILE A 234 -20.19 -3.34 -5.06
N ALA A 235 -18.93 -3.44 -4.63
CA ALA A 235 -18.28 -2.47 -3.76
C ALA A 235 -18.21 -1.07 -4.39
N LEU A 236 -17.95 -0.98 -5.71
CA LEU A 236 -17.92 0.30 -6.42
C LEU A 236 -19.32 0.94 -6.48
N GLN A 237 -20.34 0.19 -6.82
CA GLN A 237 -21.71 0.69 -6.86
C GLN A 237 -22.21 1.13 -5.46
N GLU A 238 -21.89 0.36 -4.42
CA GLU A 238 -22.19 0.73 -3.04
C GLU A 238 -21.44 2.03 -2.63
N ALA A 239 -20.19 2.20 -3.02
CA ALA A 239 -19.42 3.42 -2.76
C ALA A 239 -20.04 4.63 -3.46
N LEU A 240 -20.40 4.50 -4.74
CA LEU A 240 -21.01 5.56 -5.56
C LEU A 240 -22.40 5.98 -5.04
N SER A 241 -23.14 5.08 -4.40
CA SER A 241 -24.47 5.39 -3.83
C SER A 241 -24.46 6.48 -2.76
N PHE A 242 -23.30 6.76 -2.16
CA PHE A 242 -23.11 7.86 -1.19
C PHE A 242 -22.72 9.19 -1.83
N SER A 243 -22.76 9.30 -3.16
CA SER A 243 -22.41 10.53 -3.91
C SER A 243 -21.04 11.13 -3.54
N PRO A 244 -19.96 10.34 -3.54
CA PRO A 244 -18.62 10.86 -3.28
C PRO A 244 -18.15 11.81 -4.38
N LEU A 245 -17.02 12.48 -4.18
CA LEU A 245 -16.33 13.26 -5.22
C LEU A 245 -15.82 12.36 -6.37
N GLY A 246 -15.59 11.09 -6.08
CA GLY A 246 -15.24 10.02 -7.00
C GLY A 246 -14.95 8.73 -6.25
N ALA A 247 -15.00 7.60 -6.96
CA ALA A 247 -14.67 6.29 -6.40
C ALA A 247 -13.90 5.44 -7.41
N VAL A 248 -13.00 4.59 -6.95
CA VAL A 248 -12.17 3.72 -7.79
C VAL A 248 -11.70 2.47 -7.02
N MET A 249 -11.46 1.38 -7.71
CA MET A 249 -10.73 0.22 -7.19
C MET A 249 -9.25 0.57 -7.02
N THR A 250 -8.61 0.13 -5.93
CA THR A 250 -7.18 0.35 -5.72
C THR A 250 -6.33 -0.87 -6.06
N GLY A 251 -5.19 -0.65 -6.70
CA GLY A 251 -4.27 -1.72 -7.13
C GLY A 251 -4.97 -2.71 -8.06
N SER A 252 -4.71 -4.00 -7.87
CA SER A 252 -5.42 -5.07 -8.57
C SER A 252 -6.76 -5.43 -7.94
N GLY A 253 -7.18 -4.70 -6.91
CA GLY A 253 -8.41 -4.97 -6.16
C GLY A 253 -8.16 -5.97 -5.01
N SER A 254 -9.17 -6.27 -4.27
CA SER A 254 -10.62 -6.01 -4.48
C SER A 254 -11.15 -4.71 -3.82
N ALA A 255 -10.34 -4.01 -3.02
CA ALA A 255 -10.82 -2.85 -2.30
C ALA A 255 -11.12 -1.66 -3.23
N VAL A 256 -12.19 -0.95 -2.87
CA VAL A 256 -12.64 0.29 -3.50
C VAL A 256 -12.48 1.44 -2.53
N LEU A 257 -11.93 2.55 -3.00
CA LEU A 257 -11.90 3.82 -2.28
C LEU A 257 -12.93 4.79 -2.86
N ALA A 258 -13.51 5.63 -2.00
CA ALA A 258 -14.32 6.78 -2.39
C ALA A 258 -13.82 8.02 -1.65
N ILE A 259 -13.62 9.14 -2.38
CA ILE A 259 -13.17 10.42 -1.82
C ILE A 259 -14.40 11.24 -1.40
N PHE A 260 -14.35 11.81 -0.19
CA PHE A 260 -15.38 12.72 0.32
C PHE A 260 -14.78 14.10 0.60
N PRO A 261 -15.59 15.18 0.55
CA PRO A 261 -15.13 16.52 0.84
C PRO A 261 -14.56 16.67 2.26
N THR A 262 -15.14 15.97 3.22
CA THR A 262 -14.75 16.06 4.63
C THR A 262 -14.70 14.68 5.31
N ALA A 263 -13.99 14.61 6.45
CA ALA A 263 -13.96 13.42 7.29
C ALA A 263 -15.35 13.08 7.88
N GLU A 264 -16.19 14.10 8.13
CA GLU A 264 -17.55 13.93 8.61
C GLU A 264 -18.42 13.22 7.61
N GLU A 265 -18.34 13.61 6.33
CA GLU A 265 -19.11 12.97 5.24
C GLU A 265 -18.65 11.52 5.02
N ALA A 266 -17.36 11.26 5.07
CA ALA A 266 -16.85 9.88 5.00
C ALA A 266 -17.34 9.01 6.19
N ARG A 267 -17.36 9.57 7.41
CA ARG A 267 -17.93 8.91 8.59
C ARG A 267 -19.43 8.68 8.48
N TRP A 268 -20.16 9.69 7.97
CA TRP A 268 -21.59 9.56 7.71
C TRP A 268 -21.88 8.43 6.72
N ALA A 269 -21.18 8.38 5.60
CA ALA A 269 -21.31 7.33 4.60
C ALA A 269 -21.05 5.93 5.22
N LYS A 270 -19.96 5.80 6.00
CA LYS A 270 -19.69 4.55 6.74
C LYS A 270 -20.82 4.17 7.69
N SER A 271 -21.40 5.13 8.42
CA SER A 271 -22.50 4.87 9.38
C SER A 271 -23.79 4.39 8.70
N ARG A 272 -24.00 4.76 7.45
CA ARG A 272 -25.15 4.39 6.62
C ARG A 272 -24.92 3.16 5.76
N TYR A 273 -23.67 2.71 5.66
CA TYR A 273 -23.34 1.51 4.90
C TYR A 273 -24.04 0.28 5.47
N LYS A 274 -24.76 -0.45 4.63
CA LYS A 274 -25.51 -1.66 4.98
C LYS A 274 -25.07 -2.90 4.19
N GLY A 275 -24.02 -2.73 3.35
CA GLY A 275 -23.46 -3.84 2.59
C GLY A 275 -22.73 -4.84 3.48
N LYS A 276 -22.27 -5.92 2.85
CA LYS A 276 -21.63 -7.07 3.53
C LYS A 276 -20.13 -6.91 3.75
N PHE A 277 -19.51 -5.90 3.14
CA PHE A 277 -18.06 -5.76 3.15
C PHE A 277 -17.55 -4.95 4.35
N LYS A 278 -16.31 -5.21 4.75
CA LYS A 278 -15.66 -4.41 5.77
C LYS A 278 -15.37 -3.00 5.25
N THR A 279 -15.59 -1.99 6.10
CA THR A 279 -15.36 -0.60 5.72
C THR A 279 -14.44 0.12 6.69
N PHE A 280 -13.67 1.07 6.16
CA PHE A 280 -12.80 1.95 6.94
C PHE A 280 -13.01 3.40 6.52
N VAL A 281 -12.98 4.33 7.47
CA VAL A 281 -12.78 5.76 7.16
C VAL A 281 -11.31 6.04 7.36
N LEU A 282 -10.66 6.52 6.33
CA LEU A 282 -9.23 6.77 6.29
C LEU A 282 -8.96 8.18 5.76
N LYS A 283 -7.73 8.62 5.94
CA LYS A 283 -7.18 9.77 5.25
C LYS A 283 -5.82 9.44 4.66
N THR A 284 -5.46 10.14 3.61
CA THR A 284 -4.10 10.08 3.09
C THR A 284 -3.11 10.73 4.05
N VAL A 285 -1.87 10.28 4.00
CA VAL A 285 -0.80 10.71 4.92
C VAL A 285 0.27 11.44 4.13
N ASP A 286 0.58 12.68 4.53
CA ASP A 286 1.65 13.45 3.93
C ASP A 286 3.05 12.89 4.29
N PRO A 287 4.10 13.21 3.49
CA PRO A 287 5.44 12.68 3.75
C PRO A 287 6.05 13.09 5.09
N LYS A 288 5.68 14.28 5.64
CA LYS A 288 6.21 14.75 6.91
C LYS A 288 5.60 13.95 8.07
N ALA A 289 4.27 13.75 8.03
CA ALA A 289 3.58 12.90 9.02
C ALA A 289 4.07 11.45 8.93
N TYR A 290 4.28 10.93 7.73
CA TYR A 290 4.83 9.60 7.51
C TYR A 290 6.23 9.44 8.15
N LYS A 291 7.12 10.41 7.98
CA LYS A 291 8.45 10.43 8.60
C LYS A 291 8.40 10.56 10.12
N ALA A 292 7.52 11.38 10.66
CA ALA A 292 7.33 11.55 12.10
C ALA A 292 6.92 10.23 12.79
N TRP A 293 6.13 9.40 12.12
CA TRP A 293 5.72 8.09 12.64
C TRP A 293 6.80 7.00 12.51
N ARG A 294 7.87 7.26 11.72
CA ARG A 294 9.09 6.45 11.64
C ARG A 294 10.10 6.78 12.72
N SER A 295 9.96 7.93 13.39
CA SER A 295 10.88 8.31 14.45
C SER A 295 10.86 7.21 15.52
N PRO A 296 12.03 6.75 16.03
CA PRO A 296 12.06 5.66 16.98
C PRO A 296 11.21 6.09 18.20
N PHE A 297 10.09 5.41 18.42
CA PHE A 297 9.57 5.32 19.77
C PHE A 297 10.73 4.78 20.60
N ALA A 298 11.11 5.54 21.61
CA ALA A 298 12.27 5.30 22.45
C ALA A 298 12.55 3.80 22.60
N LEU A 299 13.80 3.42 22.40
CA LEU A 299 14.31 2.10 22.71
C LEU A 299 13.91 1.78 24.14
N HIS A 300 12.77 1.15 24.36
CA HIS A 300 12.38 0.71 25.69
C HIS A 300 13.22 -0.53 25.99
N SER A 301 14.20 -0.37 26.87
CA SER A 301 14.74 -1.49 27.64
C SER A 301 13.60 -1.99 28.53
N GLU A 302 12.90 -3.04 28.11
CA GLU A 302 12.08 -3.81 29.04
C GLU A 302 13.07 -4.56 29.95
N GLU A 303 13.10 -4.18 31.25
CA GLU A 303 13.77 -4.90 32.34
C GLU A 303 13.17 -6.31 32.54
#